data_9f72f3eb9068d8855595dea890cf565d
#
_entry.id   9f72f3eb9068d8855595dea890cf565d
#
_cell.length_a   1.000
_cell.length_b   1.000
_cell.length_c   1.000
_cell.angle_alpha   90.00
_cell.angle_beta   90.00
_cell.angle_gamma   90.00
#
_symmetry.space_group_name_H-M   'P 1'
#
loop_
_entity.id
_entity.type
_entity.pdbx_description
1 polymer ?
#
loop_
_entity_poly.entity_id
_entity_poly.type
_entity_poly.pdbx_seq_one_letter_code
_entity_poly.pdbx_strand_id
1 'polypeptide(L)'
;MSQKFLSLLCGAVLAVTNALADNLAGSPTAAEPQPYPVVKAPAERRVPAEWEPQEAIWLQWPGEWEKTYEEAFAAFSCIIIQYEKLHVLYQSPQILYQARAALLSAGCNPDHDFITWHDIPNDNAWMRDNGPVFVEDNGEIRVQNWQFDAWGGRFGSDVPYELDNLVPERVAAYLGMPLDDVSIVHERGNLEFNGVDTVILNWSTLGDAQRNPEYTRTQAEADLKHWFGVSRVVFVEGVPEGDRTNGHIDGIARFIATDTVVVGQCTAASVCKPGDGKTGDLLDGTAQVISDAGFTVIREPMEGIAEVDGQQFDTNYMNWLVGNGFVITTGYGDERLDNEAKMRLQDYFPGRDVYVLPMLKSWSAGGGVHCHTNDQPAQLSADASLSDGRF
;
A
#
# COMPACT_ATOMS: atom_id res chain seq x y z
N MET A 1 -8.06 46.75 -3.46
CA MET A 1 -7.84 45.43 -2.82
C MET A 1 -8.13 44.40 -3.87
N SER A 2 -7.25 44.11 -4.77
CA SER A 2 -7.38 43.08 -5.79
C SER A 2 -6.13 43.12 -6.65
N GLN A 3 -5.22 42.25 -6.49
CA GLN A 3 -4.18 41.84 -7.46
C GLN A 3 -3.07 40.98 -6.83
N LYS A 4 -3.12 40.72 -5.50
CA LYS A 4 -2.08 39.91 -4.83
C LYS A 4 -2.52 38.44 -4.57
N PHE A 5 -3.78 38.11 -4.85
CA PHE A 5 -4.30 36.72 -4.61
C PHE A 5 -4.16 35.78 -5.82
N LEU A 6 -3.93 36.36 -7.03
CA LEU A 6 -3.84 35.53 -8.25
C LEU A 6 -2.42 34.98 -8.53
N SER A 7 -1.40 35.51 -7.87
CA SER A 7 0.00 35.12 -8.12
C SER A 7 0.48 33.92 -7.27
N LEU A 8 -0.25 33.56 -6.18
CA LEU A 8 0.11 32.39 -5.37
C LEU A 8 -0.48 31.07 -5.90
N LEU A 9 -1.60 31.13 -6.60
CA LEU A 9 -2.20 29.94 -7.21
C LEU A 9 -1.45 29.45 -8.47
N CYS A 10 -0.81 30.36 -9.21
CA CYS A 10 0.01 29.98 -10.37
C CYS A 10 1.37 29.33 -10.00
N GLY A 11 1.90 29.60 -8.83
CA GLY A 11 3.20 29.06 -8.41
C GLY A 11 3.14 27.59 -8.01
N ALA A 12 2.05 27.16 -7.37
CA ALA A 12 1.90 25.77 -6.92
C ALA A 12 1.61 24.80 -8.06
N VAL A 13 0.82 25.22 -9.05
CA VAL A 13 0.50 24.39 -10.25
C VAL A 13 1.74 24.20 -11.14
N LEU A 14 2.61 25.23 -11.23
CA LEU A 14 3.85 25.09 -12.00
C LEU A 14 4.90 24.19 -11.33
N ALA A 15 4.90 24.07 -10.00
CA ALA A 15 5.84 23.20 -9.30
C ALA A 15 5.50 21.71 -9.47
N VAL A 16 4.21 21.36 -9.46
CA VAL A 16 3.76 19.97 -9.66
C VAL A 16 3.94 19.51 -11.11
N THR A 17 3.68 20.40 -12.07
CA THR A 17 3.92 20.10 -13.51
C THR A 17 5.40 19.98 -13.84
N ASN A 18 6.29 20.70 -13.18
CA ASN A 18 7.72 20.56 -13.38
C ASN A 18 8.28 19.27 -12.75
N ALA A 19 7.78 18.87 -11.57
CA ALA A 19 8.18 17.60 -10.95
C ALA A 19 7.75 16.37 -11.77
N LEU A 20 6.55 16.42 -12.38
CA LEU A 20 6.10 15.41 -13.33
C LEU A 20 6.87 15.44 -14.66
N ALA A 21 7.17 16.64 -15.18
CA ALA A 21 7.91 16.78 -16.45
C ALA A 21 9.37 16.30 -16.33
N ASP A 22 10.03 16.60 -15.21
CA ASP A 22 11.41 16.14 -14.96
C ASP A 22 11.51 14.63 -14.74
N ASN A 23 10.47 14.01 -14.14
CA ASN A 23 10.41 12.55 -14.00
C ASN A 23 9.95 11.81 -15.26
N LEU A 24 9.20 12.46 -16.16
CA LEU A 24 8.72 11.89 -17.42
C LEU A 24 9.71 12.04 -18.60
N ALA A 25 10.73 12.91 -18.47
CA ALA A 25 11.73 13.15 -19.52
C ALA A 25 12.79 12.03 -19.69
N GLY A 26 12.86 11.08 -18.75
CA GLY A 26 13.66 9.87 -18.88
C GLY A 26 12.85 8.78 -19.59
N SER A 27 13.00 8.60 -20.90
CA SER A 27 12.48 7.40 -21.56
C SER A 27 13.09 6.17 -20.89
N PRO A 28 12.31 5.26 -20.30
CA PRO A 28 12.86 4.03 -19.76
C PRO A 28 13.44 3.21 -20.91
N THR A 29 14.75 3.07 -20.96
CA THR A 29 15.33 1.93 -21.67
C THR A 29 14.86 0.71 -20.90
N ALA A 30 14.03 -0.12 -21.53
CA ALA A 30 13.55 -1.36 -20.94
C ALA A 30 14.76 -2.15 -20.39
N ALA A 31 14.97 -2.08 -19.07
CA ALA A 31 15.91 -2.95 -18.40
C ALA A 31 15.33 -4.37 -18.47
N GLU A 32 16.15 -5.31 -18.93
CA GLU A 32 15.76 -6.72 -18.86
C GLU A 32 15.40 -7.06 -17.40
N PRO A 33 14.27 -7.75 -17.15
CA PRO A 33 13.87 -8.10 -15.82
C PRO A 33 14.98 -8.93 -15.16
N GLN A 34 15.47 -8.49 -14.01
CA GLN A 34 16.43 -9.26 -13.21
C GLN A 34 15.77 -10.58 -12.81
N PRO A 35 16.50 -11.71 -12.86
CA PRO A 35 15.95 -12.99 -12.47
C PRO A 35 15.57 -12.94 -10.97
N TYR A 36 14.29 -13.06 -10.70
CA TYR A 36 13.79 -13.23 -9.34
C TYR A 36 14.40 -14.50 -8.72
N PRO A 37 14.72 -14.51 -7.43
CA PRO A 37 15.22 -15.71 -6.77
C PRO A 37 14.20 -16.85 -6.97
N VAL A 38 14.70 -18.02 -7.37
CA VAL A 38 13.89 -19.22 -7.61
C VAL A 38 13.10 -19.52 -6.34
N VAL A 39 11.83 -19.25 -6.34
CA VAL A 39 10.93 -19.58 -5.25
C VAL A 39 10.85 -21.10 -5.14
N LYS A 40 11.07 -21.62 -3.93
CA LYS A 40 10.81 -23.04 -3.58
C LYS A 40 9.42 -23.42 -4.07
N ALA A 41 9.25 -24.64 -4.59
CA ALA A 41 7.95 -25.11 -5.07
C ALA A 41 6.83 -24.68 -4.12
N PRO A 42 5.79 -23.99 -4.63
CA PRO A 42 4.79 -23.36 -3.78
C PRO A 42 4.15 -24.38 -2.85
N ALA A 43 3.86 -23.96 -1.62
CA ALA A 43 2.86 -24.62 -0.80
C ALA A 43 1.55 -24.68 -1.61
N GLU A 44 0.66 -25.64 -1.30
CA GLU A 44 -0.63 -25.75 -2.00
C GLU A 44 -1.41 -24.43 -1.97
N ARG A 45 -1.20 -23.60 -0.92
CA ARG A 45 -1.74 -22.25 -0.76
C ARG A 45 -0.65 -21.28 -0.29
N ARG A 46 -0.60 -20.05 -0.85
CA ARG A 46 0.27 -18.96 -0.40
C ARG A 46 -0.30 -17.61 -0.80
N VAL A 47 0.19 -16.53 -0.18
CA VAL A 47 0.01 -15.16 -0.66
C VAL A 47 1.31 -14.72 -1.32
N PRO A 48 1.30 -14.37 -2.62
CA PRO A 48 2.49 -13.82 -3.28
C PRO A 48 2.98 -12.55 -2.60
N ALA A 49 4.30 -12.36 -2.58
CA ALA A 49 4.87 -11.10 -2.09
C ALA A 49 4.60 -9.97 -3.07
N GLU A 50 4.53 -8.73 -2.57
CA GLU A 50 4.20 -7.56 -3.40
C GLU A 50 5.23 -7.29 -4.52
N TRP A 51 6.47 -7.75 -4.36
CA TRP A 51 7.50 -7.64 -5.42
C TRP A 51 7.46 -8.76 -6.47
N GLU A 52 6.59 -9.77 -6.33
CA GLU A 52 6.39 -10.79 -7.35
C GLU A 52 5.59 -10.22 -8.54
N PRO A 53 5.56 -10.90 -9.70
CA PRO A 53 4.82 -10.41 -10.86
C PRO A 53 3.35 -10.16 -10.55
N GLN A 54 2.85 -9.02 -10.96
CA GLN A 54 1.49 -8.58 -10.77
C GLN A 54 0.74 -8.53 -12.11
N GLU A 55 -0.55 -8.81 -12.08
CA GLU A 55 -1.46 -8.64 -13.22
C GLU A 55 -1.95 -7.20 -13.34
N ALA A 56 -2.23 -6.57 -12.18
CA ALA A 56 -2.78 -5.23 -12.11
C ALA A 56 -2.67 -4.62 -10.70
N ILE A 57 -2.75 -3.30 -10.66
CA ILE A 57 -3.06 -2.54 -9.44
C ILE A 57 -4.54 -2.13 -9.46
N TRP A 58 -5.19 -2.21 -8.31
CA TRP A 58 -6.54 -1.76 -8.08
C TRP A 58 -6.57 -0.52 -7.19
N LEU A 59 -7.48 0.42 -7.44
CA LEU A 59 -7.74 1.57 -6.59
C LEU A 59 -9.23 1.97 -6.63
N GLN A 60 -9.67 2.66 -5.58
CA GLN A 60 -10.94 3.34 -5.49
C GLN A 60 -10.71 4.83 -5.65
N TRP A 61 -11.30 5.46 -6.68
CA TRP A 61 -11.08 6.89 -6.90
C TRP A 61 -11.71 7.71 -5.78
N PRO A 62 -11.03 8.75 -5.26
CA PRO A 62 -11.52 9.58 -4.17
C PRO A 62 -12.90 10.17 -4.44
N GLY A 63 -13.79 10.05 -3.46
CA GLY A 63 -15.11 10.70 -3.46
C GLY A 63 -15.03 12.20 -3.16
N GLU A 64 -16.18 12.84 -3.07
CA GLU A 64 -16.26 14.31 -2.86
C GLU A 64 -15.58 14.75 -1.55
N TRP A 65 -15.70 13.96 -0.48
CA TRP A 65 -15.09 14.30 0.80
C TRP A 65 -13.57 14.02 0.86
N GLU A 66 -13.04 13.20 -0.06
CA GLU A 66 -11.63 12.86 -0.23
C GLU A 66 -10.96 13.61 -1.39
N LYS A 67 -11.66 14.55 -2.00
CA LYS A 67 -11.22 15.27 -3.20
C LYS A 67 -9.83 15.92 -3.06
N THR A 68 -9.38 16.19 -1.85
CA THR A 68 -8.04 16.72 -1.60
C THR A 68 -6.92 15.77 -1.98
N TYR A 69 -7.21 14.47 -2.20
CA TYR A 69 -6.24 13.45 -2.62
C TYR A 69 -6.18 13.26 -4.14
N GLU A 70 -7.14 13.78 -4.88
CA GLU A 70 -7.33 13.52 -6.32
C GLU A 70 -6.08 13.81 -7.16
N GLU A 71 -5.34 14.88 -6.82
CA GLU A 71 -4.11 15.23 -7.52
C GLU A 71 -3.02 14.14 -7.35
N ALA A 72 -2.89 13.59 -6.15
CA ALA A 72 -1.97 12.49 -5.87
C ALA A 72 -2.40 11.21 -6.61
N PHE A 73 -3.71 10.92 -6.62
CA PHE A 73 -4.27 9.77 -7.35
C PHE A 73 -3.99 9.87 -8.85
N ALA A 74 -4.17 11.04 -9.45
CA ALA A 74 -3.82 11.24 -10.84
C ALA A 74 -2.32 11.04 -11.09
N ALA A 75 -1.46 11.54 -10.20
CA ALA A 75 -0.02 11.43 -10.34
C ALA A 75 0.46 9.96 -10.29
N PHE A 76 0.08 9.19 -9.26
CA PHE A 76 0.52 7.80 -9.19
C PHE A 76 -0.16 6.90 -10.24
N SER A 77 -1.42 7.16 -10.61
CA SER A 77 -2.07 6.45 -11.73
C SER A 77 -1.30 6.62 -13.03
N CYS A 78 -0.82 7.83 -13.33
CA CYS A 78 -0.01 8.12 -14.50
C CYS A 78 1.33 7.36 -14.52
N ILE A 79 1.87 7.05 -13.36
CA ILE A 79 3.08 6.21 -13.24
C ILE A 79 2.71 4.75 -13.48
N ILE A 80 1.73 4.22 -12.74
CA ILE A 80 1.33 2.81 -12.79
C ILE A 80 1.08 2.34 -14.23
N ILE A 81 0.32 3.12 -15.02
CA ILE A 81 -0.04 2.74 -16.41
C ILE A 81 1.13 2.72 -17.39
N GLN A 82 2.33 3.14 -17.00
CA GLN A 82 3.54 2.97 -17.81
C GLN A 82 4.13 1.56 -17.67
N TYR A 83 3.73 0.83 -16.64
CA TYR A 83 4.31 -0.45 -16.27
C TYR A 83 3.31 -1.60 -16.28
N GLU A 84 2.08 -1.36 -15.80
CA GLU A 84 1.09 -2.43 -15.65
C GLU A 84 -0.36 -1.90 -15.69
N LYS A 85 -1.31 -2.81 -15.70
CA LYS A 85 -2.74 -2.49 -15.73
C LYS A 85 -3.19 -1.82 -14.43
N LEU A 86 -4.14 -0.90 -14.59
CA LEU A 86 -4.76 -0.17 -13.50
C LEU A 86 -6.28 -0.35 -13.57
N HIS A 87 -6.86 -0.92 -12.53
CA HIS A 87 -8.29 -1.01 -12.33
C HIS A 87 -8.76 0.09 -11.40
N VAL A 88 -9.71 0.91 -11.84
CA VAL A 88 -10.20 2.07 -11.09
C VAL A 88 -11.69 1.92 -10.81
N LEU A 89 -12.05 1.80 -9.54
CA LEU A 89 -13.44 1.85 -9.08
C LEU A 89 -13.86 3.31 -8.92
N TYR A 90 -15.11 3.61 -9.22
CA TYR A 90 -15.70 4.94 -9.02
C TYR A 90 -17.09 4.87 -8.42
N GLN A 91 -17.40 5.83 -7.53
CA GLN A 91 -18.65 5.87 -6.78
C GLN A 91 -19.85 6.30 -7.63
N SER A 92 -19.63 7.11 -8.65
CA SER A 92 -20.69 7.69 -9.49
C SER A 92 -20.15 8.17 -10.84
N PRO A 93 -21.03 8.38 -11.85
CA PRO A 93 -20.63 8.99 -13.13
C PRO A 93 -19.99 10.37 -12.99
N GLN A 94 -20.33 11.14 -11.96
CA GLN A 94 -19.68 12.43 -11.68
C GLN A 94 -18.24 12.23 -11.22
N ILE A 95 -17.98 11.29 -10.34
CA ILE A 95 -16.62 10.95 -9.89
C ILE A 95 -15.79 10.42 -11.07
N LEU A 96 -16.36 9.56 -11.92
CA LEU A 96 -15.70 9.12 -13.15
C LEU A 96 -15.27 10.31 -14.03
N TYR A 97 -16.17 11.27 -14.23
CA TYR A 97 -15.86 12.48 -15.03
C TYR A 97 -14.70 13.28 -14.40
N GLN A 98 -14.72 13.47 -13.08
CA GLN A 98 -13.66 14.18 -12.33
C GLN A 98 -12.33 13.42 -12.44
N ALA A 99 -12.34 12.11 -12.22
CA ALA A 99 -11.18 11.24 -12.33
C ALA A 99 -10.50 11.35 -13.70
N ARG A 100 -11.28 11.26 -14.75
CA ARG A 100 -10.79 11.39 -16.13
C ARG A 100 -10.21 12.77 -16.41
N ALA A 101 -10.83 13.83 -15.89
CA ALA A 101 -10.33 15.20 -16.01
C ALA A 101 -9.03 15.40 -15.20
N ALA A 102 -8.91 14.79 -14.04
CA ALA A 102 -7.69 14.83 -13.21
C ALA A 102 -6.52 14.14 -13.92
N LEU A 103 -6.74 12.96 -14.54
CA LEU A 103 -5.71 12.27 -15.33
C LEU A 103 -5.25 13.10 -16.53
N LEU A 104 -6.20 13.72 -17.27
CA LEU A 104 -5.85 14.63 -18.36
C LEU A 104 -5.01 15.83 -17.88
N SER A 105 -5.36 16.39 -16.73
CA SER A 105 -4.62 17.50 -16.12
C SER A 105 -3.22 17.09 -15.67
N ALA A 106 -3.04 15.84 -15.25
CA ALA A 106 -1.74 15.25 -14.92
C ALA A 106 -0.93 14.82 -16.17
N GLY A 107 -1.47 14.98 -17.38
CA GLY A 107 -0.81 14.66 -18.63
C GLY A 107 -1.02 13.22 -19.13
N CYS A 108 -1.96 12.48 -18.55
CA CYS A 108 -2.25 11.10 -18.91
C CYS A 108 -3.53 10.96 -19.73
N ASN A 109 -3.55 9.99 -20.62
CA ASN A 109 -4.77 9.63 -21.34
C ASN A 109 -5.68 8.75 -20.48
N PRO A 110 -6.88 9.18 -20.06
CA PRO A 110 -7.82 8.37 -19.29
C PRO A 110 -8.41 7.19 -20.09
N ASP A 111 -8.18 7.14 -21.41
CA ASP A 111 -8.53 6.05 -22.30
C ASP A 111 -7.29 5.19 -22.66
N HIS A 112 -6.26 5.21 -21.82
CA HIS A 112 -5.09 4.35 -22.01
C HIS A 112 -5.49 2.88 -21.89
N ASP A 113 -4.93 2.01 -22.75
CA ASP A 113 -5.27 0.58 -22.83
C ASP A 113 -5.07 -0.18 -21.51
N PHE A 114 -4.24 0.35 -20.61
CA PHE A 114 -3.99 -0.22 -19.28
C PHE A 114 -4.98 0.26 -18.22
N ILE A 115 -5.87 1.20 -18.51
CA ILE A 115 -6.89 1.65 -17.54
C ILE A 115 -8.20 0.93 -17.80
N THR A 116 -8.74 0.30 -16.78
CA THR A 116 -10.10 -0.23 -16.76
C THR A 116 -10.92 0.49 -15.68
N TRP A 117 -12.00 1.14 -16.10
CA TRP A 117 -12.94 1.82 -15.24
C TRP A 117 -14.06 0.89 -14.81
N HIS A 118 -14.35 0.84 -13.50
CA HIS A 118 -15.37 -0.03 -12.93
C HIS A 118 -16.48 0.76 -12.24
N ASP A 119 -17.72 0.55 -12.70
CA ASP A 119 -18.92 1.01 -12.00
C ASP A 119 -19.20 0.09 -10.80
N ILE A 120 -18.31 0.14 -9.82
CA ILE A 120 -18.42 -0.60 -8.57
C ILE A 120 -18.55 0.43 -7.44
N PRO A 121 -19.76 0.63 -6.89
CA PRO A 121 -19.96 1.56 -5.79
C PRO A 121 -19.11 1.21 -4.58
N ASN A 122 -18.47 2.23 -4.03
CA ASN A 122 -17.62 2.19 -2.85
C ASN A 122 -17.84 3.46 -2.02
N ASP A 123 -17.43 3.45 -0.77
CA ASP A 123 -17.62 4.58 0.15
C ASP A 123 -16.35 5.44 0.27
N ASN A 124 -15.18 4.81 0.27
CA ASN A 124 -13.89 5.43 0.58
C ASN A 124 -12.81 5.06 -0.44
N ALA A 125 -11.67 5.76 -0.42
CA ALA A 125 -10.54 5.55 -1.34
C ALA A 125 -9.40 4.69 -0.73
N TRP A 126 -9.73 3.76 0.18
CA TRP A 126 -8.76 2.97 0.94
C TRP A 126 -8.76 1.50 0.49
N MET A 127 -8.47 1.28 -0.80
CA MET A 127 -8.53 -0.04 -1.47
C MET A 127 -7.60 -1.09 -0.85
N ARG A 128 -6.55 -0.69 -0.16
CA ARG A 128 -5.68 -1.60 0.57
C ARG A 128 -6.43 -2.26 1.73
N ASP A 129 -7.30 -1.52 2.40
CA ASP A 129 -7.93 -1.96 3.64
C ASP A 129 -9.23 -2.71 3.39
N ASN A 130 -10.04 -2.24 2.46
CA ASN A 130 -11.34 -2.82 2.14
C ASN A 130 -11.34 -3.71 0.89
N GLY A 131 -10.24 -3.78 0.17
CA GLY A 131 -10.11 -4.55 -1.06
C GLY A 131 -9.87 -6.04 -0.83
N PRO A 132 -9.86 -6.84 -1.91
CA PRO A 132 -9.64 -8.26 -1.83
C PRO A 132 -8.25 -8.63 -1.31
N VAL A 133 -8.12 -9.77 -0.62
CA VAL A 133 -6.85 -10.43 -0.45
C VAL A 133 -6.75 -11.53 -1.51
N PHE A 134 -5.77 -11.42 -2.40
CA PHE A 134 -5.52 -12.43 -3.41
C PHE A 134 -4.61 -13.53 -2.86
N VAL A 135 -5.03 -14.77 -3.07
CA VAL A 135 -4.31 -15.96 -2.58
C VAL A 135 -4.13 -16.94 -3.75
N GLU A 136 -2.93 -17.44 -3.93
CA GLU A 136 -2.66 -18.55 -4.83
C GLU A 136 -2.96 -19.86 -4.12
N ASP A 137 -3.83 -20.67 -4.68
CA ASP A 137 -4.22 -21.99 -4.15
C ASP A 137 -4.15 -23.04 -5.26
N ASN A 138 -3.22 -23.98 -5.16
CA ASN A 138 -2.96 -24.99 -6.19
C ASN A 138 -2.72 -24.41 -7.59
N GLY A 139 -2.07 -23.24 -7.68
CA GLY A 139 -1.77 -22.55 -8.93
C GLY A 139 -2.95 -21.77 -9.51
N GLU A 140 -4.05 -21.60 -8.80
CA GLU A 140 -5.18 -20.74 -9.16
C GLU A 140 -5.23 -19.52 -8.21
N ILE A 141 -5.42 -18.31 -8.75
CA ILE A 141 -5.64 -17.12 -7.92
C ILE A 141 -7.10 -17.07 -7.48
N ARG A 142 -7.30 -16.92 -6.19
CA ARG A 142 -8.59 -16.81 -5.52
C ARG A 142 -8.70 -15.46 -4.81
N VAL A 143 -9.89 -14.99 -4.62
CA VAL A 143 -10.21 -13.79 -3.83
C VAL A 143 -10.68 -14.21 -2.45
N GLN A 144 -10.11 -13.62 -1.41
CA GLN A 144 -10.66 -13.70 -0.06
C GLN A 144 -11.39 -12.40 0.28
N ASN A 145 -12.59 -12.55 0.82
CA ASN A 145 -13.47 -11.48 1.29
C ASN A 145 -13.40 -11.42 2.82
N TRP A 146 -12.45 -10.65 3.35
CA TRP A 146 -12.35 -10.35 4.78
C TRP A 146 -13.33 -9.23 5.12
N GLN A 147 -13.91 -9.26 6.32
CA GLN A 147 -14.87 -8.23 6.71
C GLN A 147 -14.17 -6.91 7.00
N PHE A 148 -14.76 -5.82 6.53
CA PHE A 148 -14.33 -4.46 6.79
C PHE A 148 -15.43 -3.69 7.53
N ASP A 149 -15.06 -3.02 8.63
CA ASP A 149 -15.96 -2.31 9.51
C ASP A 149 -15.52 -0.86 9.81
N ALA A 150 -14.81 -0.24 8.86
CA ALA A 150 -14.21 1.09 9.03
C ALA A 150 -13.26 1.17 10.23
N TRP A 151 -12.28 0.24 10.25
CA TRP A 151 -11.21 0.17 11.26
C TRP A 151 -11.72 0.01 12.70
N GLY A 152 -12.68 -0.88 12.92
CA GLY A 152 -13.29 -1.13 14.23
C GLY A 152 -14.40 -0.14 14.57
N GLY A 153 -15.04 0.48 13.56
CA GLY A 153 -16.16 1.42 13.77
C GLY A 153 -15.79 2.69 14.55
N ARG A 154 -14.49 2.99 14.70
CA ARG A 154 -13.99 4.05 15.59
C ARG A 154 -14.28 5.47 15.11
N PHE A 155 -14.69 5.64 13.85
CA PHE A 155 -15.09 6.93 13.29
C PHE A 155 -16.62 7.13 13.30
N GLY A 156 -17.38 6.15 13.80
CA GLY A 156 -18.84 6.19 13.87
C GLY A 156 -19.46 6.33 12.47
N SER A 157 -20.61 7.00 12.41
CA SER A 157 -21.35 7.22 11.15
C SER A 157 -20.70 8.24 10.21
N ASP A 158 -19.60 8.86 10.60
CA ASP A 158 -18.93 9.87 9.77
C ASP A 158 -18.12 9.21 8.63
N VAL A 159 -17.81 7.92 8.76
CA VAL A 159 -17.14 7.13 7.73
C VAL A 159 -18.01 5.92 7.37
N PRO A 160 -18.82 6.01 6.30
CA PRO A 160 -19.58 4.87 5.80
C PRO A 160 -18.62 3.80 5.24
N TYR A 161 -19.05 2.54 5.27
CA TYR A 161 -18.23 1.41 4.82
C TYR A 161 -19.02 0.24 4.23
N GLU A 162 -20.33 0.34 4.22
CA GLU A 162 -21.20 -0.77 3.80
C GLU A 162 -20.98 -1.16 2.33
N LEU A 163 -20.67 -0.18 1.47
CA LEU A 163 -20.31 -0.45 0.08
C LEU A 163 -18.88 -0.96 -0.08
N ASP A 164 -17.98 -0.48 0.76
CA ASP A 164 -16.57 -0.92 0.79
C ASP A 164 -16.47 -2.38 1.20
N ASN A 165 -17.24 -2.82 2.20
CA ASN A 165 -17.28 -4.23 2.64
C ASN A 165 -17.76 -5.21 1.55
N LEU A 166 -18.36 -4.69 0.46
CA LEU A 166 -18.81 -5.50 -0.69
C LEU A 166 -17.80 -5.49 -1.86
N VAL A 167 -16.72 -4.72 -1.77
CA VAL A 167 -15.76 -4.56 -2.88
C VAL A 167 -15.08 -5.89 -3.24
N PRO A 168 -14.59 -6.72 -2.30
CA PRO A 168 -13.94 -8.00 -2.66
C PRO A 168 -14.87 -8.95 -3.44
N GLU A 169 -16.14 -9.07 -3.04
CA GLU A 169 -17.14 -9.87 -3.75
C GLU A 169 -17.36 -9.38 -5.19
N ARG A 170 -17.47 -8.06 -5.37
CA ARG A 170 -17.70 -7.43 -6.68
C ARG A 170 -16.47 -7.57 -7.60
N VAL A 171 -15.28 -7.45 -7.04
CA VAL A 171 -14.02 -7.67 -7.76
C VAL A 171 -13.91 -9.14 -8.18
N ALA A 172 -14.18 -10.10 -7.29
CA ALA A 172 -14.19 -11.53 -7.62
C ALA A 172 -15.17 -11.85 -8.74
N ALA A 173 -16.40 -11.30 -8.66
CA ALA A 173 -17.43 -11.47 -9.69
C ALA A 173 -16.98 -10.90 -11.06
N TYR A 174 -16.35 -9.72 -11.07
CA TYR A 174 -15.82 -9.13 -12.29
C TYR A 174 -14.71 -9.98 -12.92
N LEU A 175 -13.78 -10.45 -12.09
CA LEU A 175 -12.65 -11.28 -12.54
C LEU A 175 -13.07 -12.73 -12.86
N GLY A 176 -14.26 -13.17 -12.47
CA GLY A 176 -14.68 -14.56 -12.56
C GLY A 176 -13.85 -15.51 -11.69
N MET A 177 -13.26 -14.97 -10.60
CA MET A 177 -12.41 -15.72 -9.68
C MET A 177 -13.23 -16.38 -8.55
N PRO A 178 -12.77 -17.53 -8.03
CA PRO A 178 -13.36 -18.10 -6.83
C PRO A 178 -13.25 -17.15 -5.65
N LEU A 179 -14.32 -17.12 -4.83
CA LEU A 179 -14.43 -16.28 -3.64
C LEU A 179 -14.43 -17.14 -2.38
N ASP A 180 -13.60 -16.79 -1.42
CA ASP A 180 -13.58 -17.34 -0.08
C ASP A 180 -14.05 -16.28 0.92
N ASP A 181 -15.24 -16.49 1.53
CA ASP A 181 -15.78 -15.59 2.56
C ASP A 181 -15.12 -15.86 3.91
N VAL A 182 -14.52 -14.82 4.48
CA VAL A 182 -13.85 -14.87 5.80
C VAL A 182 -14.61 -14.00 6.77
N SER A 183 -15.12 -14.59 7.85
CA SER A 183 -15.94 -13.85 8.83
C SER A 183 -15.15 -13.00 9.84
N ILE A 184 -13.82 -12.93 9.69
CA ILE A 184 -12.93 -12.16 10.56
C ILE A 184 -12.86 -10.74 10.00
N VAL A 185 -12.97 -9.75 10.87
CA VAL A 185 -12.75 -8.34 10.52
C VAL A 185 -11.25 -8.09 10.46
N HIS A 186 -10.75 -7.73 9.28
CA HIS A 186 -9.34 -7.41 9.12
C HIS A 186 -9.07 -6.63 7.83
N GLU A 187 -8.10 -5.77 7.88
CA GLU A 187 -7.65 -4.96 6.76
C GLU A 187 -6.31 -5.48 6.21
N ARG A 188 -6.17 -5.50 4.87
CA ARG A 188 -4.94 -5.96 4.22
C ARG A 188 -3.73 -5.07 4.52
N GLY A 189 -3.93 -3.78 4.87
CA GLY A 189 -2.85 -2.89 5.32
C GLY A 189 -2.11 -3.40 6.57
N ASN A 190 -2.74 -4.30 7.33
CA ASN A 190 -2.11 -4.98 8.46
C ASN A 190 -1.55 -6.38 8.12
N LEU A 191 -1.33 -6.69 6.86
CA LEU A 191 -0.81 -8.01 6.42
C LEU A 191 0.42 -7.81 5.54
N GLU A 192 1.57 -8.29 6.00
CA GLU A 192 2.83 -8.21 5.26
C GLU A 192 3.40 -9.62 5.02
N PHE A 193 3.50 -10.03 3.74
CA PHE A 193 3.85 -11.39 3.34
C PHE A 193 5.24 -11.44 2.70
N ASN A 194 6.00 -12.51 3.02
CA ASN A 194 7.28 -12.76 2.35
C ASN A 194 7.16 -13.58 1.05
N GLY A 195 5.94 -13.93 0.62
CA GLY A 195 5.69 -14.73 -0.57
C GLY A 195 6.00 -16.22 -0.44
N VAL A 196 6.50 -16.68 0.69
CA VAL A 196 6.94 -18.07 0.88
C VAL A 196 6.13 -18.77 1.97
N ASP A 197 6.26 -18.32 3.20
CA ASP A 197 5.77 -19.06 4.36
C ASP A 197 5.39 -18.20 5.56
N THR A 198 5.59 -16.88 5.50
CA THR A 198 5.46 -16.01 6.66
C THR A 198 4.56 -14.82 6.40
N VAL A 199 3.72 -14.51 7.39
CA VAL A 199 3.02 -13.22 7.52
C VAL A 199 3.48 -12.52 8.79
N ILE A 200 3.76 -11.20 8.67
CA ILE A 200 3.95 -10.28 9.81
C ILE A 200 2.71 -9.40 9.91
N LEU A 201 2.18 -9.22 11.09
CA LEU A 201 1.04 -8.34 11.35
C LEU A 201 1.07 -7.79 12.77
N ASN A 202 0.35 -6.69 12.96
CA ASN A 202 0.18 -6.10 14.27
C ASN A 202 -1.05 -6.69 14.98
N TRP A 203 -0.82 -7.29 16.14
CA TRP A 203 -1.87 -7.86 16.98
C TRP A 203 -2.82 -6.80 17.52
N SER A 204 -2.35 -5.57 17.76
CA SER A 204 -3.19 -4.46 18.24
C SER A 204 -4.33 -4.13 17.27
N THR A 205 -4.17 -4.45 15.98
CA THR A 205 -5.20 -4.32 14.96
C THR A 205 -6.12 -5.55 14.93
N LEU A 206 -5.59 -6.73 14.67
CA LEU A 206 -6.40 -7.96 14.50
C LEU A 206 -7.09 -8.38 15.79
N GLY A 207 -6.43 -8.23 16.94
CA GLY A 207 -6.96 -8.56 18.26
C GLY A 207 -7.75 -7.43 18.92
N ASP A 208 -8.05 -6.34 18.19
CA ASP A 208 -8.90 -5.27 18.69
C ASP A 208 -10.31 -5.78 19.01
N ALA A 209 -10.75 -5.59 20.23
CA ALA A 209 -12.06 -6.05 20.69
C ALA A 209 -13.25 -5.36 19.98
N GLN A 210 -13.03 -4.22 19.32
CA GLN A 210 -14.05 -3.58 18.48
C GLN A 210 -14.19 -4.31 17.15
N ARG A 211 -13.09 -4.84 16.58
CA ARG A 211 -13.11 -5.65 15.36
C ARG A 211 -13.50 -7.10 15.64
N ASN A 212 -12.79 -7.74 16.55
CA ASN A 212 -12.94 -9.18 16.80
C ASN A 212 -13.03 -9.44 18.32
N PRO A 213 -14.21 -9.27 18.94
CA PRO A 213 -14.39 -9.50 20.37
C PRO A 213 -14.03 -10.94 20.74
N GLU A 214 -13.30 -11.11 21.83
CA GLU A 214 -12.88 -12.41 22.37
C GLU A 214 -11.95 -13.23 21.47
N TYR A 215 -11.43 -12.65 20.38
CA TYR A 215 -10.49 -13.33 19.48
C TYR A 215 -9.12 -13.47 20.15
N THR A 216 -8.58 -14.66 20.15
CA THR A 216 -7.29 -14.97 20.79
C THR A 216 -6.18 -15.13 19.77
N ARG A 217 -4.92 -14.87 20.17
CA ARG A 217 -3.75 -15.10 19.30
C ARG A 217 -3.65 -16.54 18.81
N THR A 218 -4.02 -17.52 19.63
CA THR A 218 -3.99 -18.93 19.23
C THR A 218 -4.99 -19.22 18.12
N GLN A 219 -6.20 -18.64 18.20
CA GLN A 219 -7.18 -18.75 17.12
C GLN A 219 -6.69 -18.02 15.87
N ALA A 220 -6.22 -16.77 16.04
CA ALA A 220 -5.69 -15.96 14.94
C ALA A 220 -4.54 -16.68 14.19
N GLU A 221 -3.59 -17.25 14.92
CA GLU A 221 -2.49 -18.00 14.31
C GLU A 221 -2.99 -19.20 13.50
N ALA A 222 -3.97 -19.94 14.00
CA ALA A 222 -4.56 -21.06 13.30
C ALA A 222 -5.31 -20.62 12.03
N ASP A 223 -6.12 -19.55 12.14
CA ASP A 223 -6.90 -19.03 11.04
C ASP A 223 -6.01 -18.41 9.94
N LEU A 224 -4.98 -17.64 10.31
CA LEU A 224 -4.04 -17.07 9.35
C LEU A 224 -3.25 -18.13 8.60
N LYS A 225 -2.82 -19.21 9.29
CA LYS A 225 -2.19 -20.36 8.64
C LYS A 225 -3.15 -21.07 7.67
N HIS A 226 -4.41 -21.21 8.05
CA HIS A 226 -5.42 -21.82 7.19
C HIS A 226 -5.72 -20.98 5.95
N TRP A 227 -6.01 -19.67 6.15
CA TRP A 227 -6.45 -18.82 5.06
C TRP A 227 -5.33 -18.43 4.09
N PHE A 228 -4.10 -18.25 4.59
CA PHE A 228 -2.97 -17.81 3.76
C PHE A 228 -2.00 -18.90 3.37
N GLY A 229 -2.10 -20.10 3.97
CA GLY A 229 -1.16 -21.20 3.73
C GLY A 229 0.24 -20.95 4.32
N VAL A 230 0.39 -19.95 5.18
CA VAL A 230 1.66 -19.66 5.85
C VAL A 230 1.94 -20.67 6.98
N SER A 231 3.22 -20.99 7.18
CA SER A 231 3.63 -21.83 8.32
C SER A 231 4.01 -21.01 9.54
N ARG A 232 4.31 -19.71 9.34
CA ARG A 232 4.78 -18.79 10.37
C ARG A 232 3.92 -17.53 10.42
N VAL A 233 3.55 -17.15 11.64
CA VAL A 233 2.85 -15.90 11.93
C VAL A 233 3.69 -15.13 12.94
N VAL A 234 4.10 -13.91 12.61
CA VAL A 234 4.87 -13.04 13.49
C VAL A 234 3.97 -11.90 13.93
N PHE A 235 3.58 -11.91 15.20
CA PHE A 235 2.80 -10.84 15.80
C PHE A 235 3.72 -9.78 16.40
N VAL A 236 3.59 -8.54 15.94
CA VAL A 236 4.10 -7.36 16.63
C VAL A 236 2.96 -6.67 17.37
N GLU A 237 3.25 -5.70 18.24
CA GLU A 237 2.25 -5.02 19.05
C GLU A 237 2.52 -3.53 19.18
N GLY A 238 1.46 -2.79 19.46
CA GLY A 238 1.46 -1.38 19.74
C GLY A 238 0.89 -0.53 18.61
N VAL A 239 0.51 0.68 18.94
CA VAL A 239 -0.09 1.65 18.02
C VAL A 239 0.77 2.91 18.03
N PRO A 240 1.33 3.32 16.87
CA PRO A 240 2.05 4.58 16.79
C PRO A 240 1.18 5.76 17.19
N GLU A 241 1.77 6.79 17.78
CA GLU A 241 1.02 7.99 18.15
C GLU A 241 0.43 8.66 16.90
N GLY A 242 -0.86 8.96 16.97
CA GLY A 242 -1.59 9.60 15.87
C GLY A 242 -2.03 8.65 14.73
N ASP A 243 -1.71 7.37 14.83
CA ASP A 243 -2.19 6.38 13.88
C ASP A 243 -3.72 6.24 13.90
N ARG A 244 -4.32 6.11 12.71
CA ARG A 244 -5.77 6.06 12.54
C ARG A 244 -6.33 4.65 12.35
N THR A 245 -5.46 3.70 12.06
CA THR A 245 -5.82 2.31 11.71
C THR A 245 -5.77 1.34 12.89
N ASN A 246 -5.26 1.77 14.02
CA ASN A 246 -4.91 0.97 15.21
C ASN A 246 -3.63 0.14 15.02
N GLY A 247 -2.69 0.64 14.22
CA GLY A 247 -1.35 0.11 14.07
C GLY A 247 -1.17 -0.82 12.88
N HIS A 248 -1.66 -0.46 11.70
CA HIS A 248 -1.37 -1.23 10.49
C HIS A 248 0.13 -1.42 10.29
N ILE A 249 0.51 -2.60 9.84
CA ILE A 249 1.90 -2.99 9.68
C ILE A 249 2.59 -2.25 8.53
N ASP A 250 1.87 -1.83 7.50
CA ASP A 250 2.40 -1.22 6.28
C ASP A 250 3.04 0.16 6.48
N GLY A 251 2.77 0.81 7.61
CA GLY A 251 3.47 2.02 8.06
C GLY A 251 4.59 1.73 9.08
N ILE A 252 4.79 0.48 9.49
CA ILE A 252 5.68 0.08 10.60
C ILE A 252 6.83 -0.81 10.09
N ALA A 253 6.49 -1.89 9.33
CA ALA A 253 7.45 -2.88 8.87
C ALA A 253 7.03 -3.45 7.51
N ARG A 254 8.00 -3.59 6.58
CA ARG A 254 7.76 -4.08 5.22
C ARG A 254 8.84 -5.08 4.81
N PHE A 255 8.44 -6.17 4.17
CA PHE A 255 9.39 -7.06 3.50
C PHE A 255 9.95 -6.41 2.24
N ILE A 256 11.24 -6.62 1.98
CA ILE A 256 11.91 -6.26 0.72
C ILE A 256 12.56 -7.49 0.05
N ALA A 257 12.61 -8.59 0.77
CA ALA A 257 13.03 -9.92 0.31
C ALA A 257 12.41 -10.97 1.22
N THR A 258 12.53 -12.25 0.85
CA THR A 258 11.93 -13.37 1.59
C THR A 258 12.43 -13.49 3.04
N ASP A 259 13.59 -12.93 3.36
CA ASP A 259 14.28 -13.00 4.65
C ASP A 259 14.67 -11.64 5.24
N THR A 260 14.30 -10.54 4.57
CA THR A 260 14.72 -9.19 4.96
C THR A 260 13.51 -8.25 5.12
N VAL A 261 13.44 -7.61 6.28
CA VAL A 261 12.36 -6.68 6.66
C VAL A 261 12.95 -5.31 6.96
N VAL A 262 12.36 -4.28 6.40
CA VAL A 262 12.62 -2.89 6.78
C VAL A 262 11.65 -2.50 7.88
N VAL A 263 12.14 -1.87 8.96
CA VAL A 263 11.35 -1.38 10.10
C VAL A 263 11.65 0.09 10.32
N GLY A 264 10.61 0.91 10.47
CA GLY A 264 10.74 2.34 10.75
C GLY A 264 11.60 2.61 12.00
N GLN A 265 12.26 3.77 12.04
CA GLN A 265 13.08 4.19 13.17
C GLN A 265 12.88 5.67 13.49
N CYS A 266 12.49 5.96 14.72
CA CYS A 266 12.50 7.33 15.22
C CYS A 266 13.95 7.82 15.38
N THR A 267 14.19 9.08 15.05
CA THR A 267 15.49 9.73 15.18
C THR A 267 15.40 10.95 16.12
N ALA A 268 16.50 11.59 16.39
CA ALA A 268 16.47 12.85 17.15
C ALA A 268 15.76 13.98 16.39
N ALA A 269 15.63 13.88 15.06
CA ALA A 269 14.99 14.86 14.18
C ALA A 269 13.49 14.60 13.95
N SER A 270 12.98 13.41 14.28
CA SER A 270 11.57 13.02 14.13
C SER A 270 10.63 13.72 15.11
N VAL A 271 9.32 13.63 14.92
CA VAL A 271 8.31 13.92 15.96
C VAL A 271 8.44 12.91 17.08
N CYS A 272 8.36 11.62 16.75
CA CYS A 272 8.69 10.53 17.69
C CYS A 272 10.18 10.54 18.05
N LYS A 273 10.56 10.00 19.20
CA LYS A 273 11.95 10.00 19.67
C LYS A 273 12.40 8.60 20.05
N PRO A 274 13.69 8.27 19.86
CA PRO A 274 14.24 7.04 20.43
C PRO A 274 14.07 7.01 21.95
N GLY A 275 13.56 5.91 22.51
CA GLY A 275 13.38 5.74 23.94
C GLY A 275 12.29 6.63 24.54
N ASP A 276 11.26 6.98 23.78
CA ASP A 276 10.18 7.87 24.22
C ASP A 276 9.07 7.17 25.03
N GLY A 277 9.15 5.87 25.20
CA GLY A 277 8.10 5.06 25.84
C GLY A 277 6.84 4.92 24.99
N LYS A 278 6.88 5.28 23.71
CA LYS A 278 5.75 5.35 22.78
C LYS A 278 6.14 4.79 21.40
N THR A 279 6.01 5.60 20.35
CA THR A 279 6.29 5.19 18.96
C THR A 279 7.75 4.75 18.77
N GLY A 280 8.73 5.41 19.38
CA GLY A 280 10.13 5.03 19.27
C GLY A 280 10.40 3.64 19.86
N ASP A 281 9.93 3.40 21.09
CA ASP A 281 10.09 2.10 21.75
C ASP A 281 9.28 1.00 21.05
N LEU A 282 8.11 1.34 20.50
CA LEU A 282 7.30 0.42 19.69
C LEU A 282 8.09 -0.07 18.46
N LEU A 283 8.67 0.86 17.69
CA LEU A 283 9.42 0.52 16.49
C LEU A 283 10.71 -0.27 16.80
N ASP A 284 11.37 0.04 17.92
CA ASP A 284 12.53 -0.71 18.39
C ASP A 284 12.13 -2.12 18.85
N GLY A 285 11.01 -2.24 19.59
CA GLY A 285 10.44 -3.53 19.98
C GLY A 285 10.00 -4.37 18.79
N THR A 286 9.37 -3.75 17.79
CA THR A 286 8.99 -4.42 16.53
C THR A 286 10.21 -4.97 15.81
N ALA A 287 11.27 -4.16 15.68
CA ALA A 287 12.53 -4.60 15.07
C ALA A 287 13.14 -5.78 15.81
N GLN A 288 13.10 -5.79 17.14
CA GLN A 288 13.59 -6.90 17.95
C GLN A 288 12.77 -8.17 17.76
N VAL A 289 11.42 -8.09 17.79
CA VAL A 289 10.53 -9.26 17.56
C VAL A 289 10.79 -9.87 16.19
N ILE A 290 10.92 -9.06 15.14
CA ILE A 290 11.19 -9.54 13.78
C ILE A 290 12.59 -10.18 13.68
N SER A 291 13.60 -9.57 14.32
CA SER A 291 14.96 -10.14 14.39
C SER A 291 14.99 -11.47 15.16
N ASP A 292 14.28 -11.57 16.28
CA ASP A 292 14.17 -12.81 17.07
C ASP A 292 13.42 -13.91 16.30
N ALA A 293 12.53 -13.52 15.39
CA ALA A 293 11.89 -14.42 14.45
C ALA A 293 12.87 -14.91 13.33
N GLY A 294 14.10 -14.41 13.29
CA GLY A 294 15.17 -14.87 12.40
C GLY A 294 15.26 -14.12 11.07
N PHE A 295 14.61 -12.97 10.94
CA PHE A 295 14.71 -12.11 9.77
C PHE A 295 15.88 -11.10 9.90
N THR A 296 16.47 -10.75 8.78
CA THR A 296 17.36 -9.58 8.70
C THR A 296 16.53 -8.32 8.81
N VAL A 297 16.89 -7.43 9.73
CA VAL A 297 16.18 -6.16 9.93
C VAL A 297 17.03 -4.99 9.46
N ILE A 298 16.47 -4.16 8.58
CA ILE A 298 17.01 -2.85 8.18
C ILE A 298 16.16 -1.78 8.86
N ARG A 299 16.78 -0.69 9.32
CA ARG A 299 16.07 0.41 9.99
C ARG A 299 15.93 1.59 9.03
N GLU A 300 14.66 1.97 8.72
CA GLU A 300 14.33 3.12 7.89
C GLU A 300 14.17 4.37 8.76
N PRO A 301 15.04 5.38 8.64
CA PRO A 301 15.00 6.55 9.51
C PRO A 301 13.86 7.51 9.13
N MET A 302 13.10 7.96 10.12
CA MET A 302 12.12 9.03 9.99
C MET A 302 12.79 10.35 10.44
N GLU A 303 13.58 10.98 9.56
CA GLU A 303 14.50 12.09 9.94
C GLU A 303 13.91 13.48 9.88
N GLY A 304 12.65 13.64 9.51
CA GLY A 304 12.05 14.94 9.29
C GLY A 304 10.69 15.10 9.95
N ILE A 305 10.24 16.35 9.97
CA ILE A 305 8.91 16.74 10.43
C ILE A 305 8.21 17.46 9.28
N ALA A 306 7.07 16.91 8.85
CA ALA A 306 6.16 17.57 7.94
C ALA A 306 4.98 18.17 8.73
N GLU A 307 4.35 19.21 8.20
CA GLU A 307 3.23 19.88 8.85
C GLU A 307 2.08 20.13 7.89
N VAL A 308 0.88 19.76 8.31
CA VAL A 308 -0.38 20.06 7.63
C VAL A 308 -1.37 20.61 8.65
N ASP A 309 -1.95 21.79 8.39
CA ASP A 309 -2.97 22.44 9.20
C ASP A 309 -2.59 22.55 10.70
N GLY A 310 -1.30 22.75 10.98
CA GLY A 310 -0.75 22.86 12.32
C GLY A 310 -0.51 21.53 13.04
N GLN A 311 -0.76 20.41 12.40
CA GLN A 311 -0.42 19.08 12.89
C GLN A 311 0.92 18.62 12.31
N GLN A 312 1.81 18.13 13.18
CA GLN A 312 3.11 17.60 12.79
C GLN A 312 3.08 16.09 12.59
N PHE A 313 3.82 15.62 11.58
CA PHE A 313 3.96 14.23 11.20
C PHE A 313 5.43 13.88 11.00
N ASP A 314 5.80 12.66 11.32
CA ASP A 314 7.09 12.10 10.93
C ASP A 314 7.15 11.88 9.41
N THR A 315 8.32 12.09 8.82
CA THR A 315 8.57 11.72 7.42
C THR A 315 8.77 10.21 7.31
N ASN A 316 7.65 9.48 7.29
CA ASN A 316 7.64 8.02 7.24
C ASN A 316 7.47 7.54 5.79
N TYR A 317 8.55 7.06 5.18
CA TYR A 317 8.56 6.56 3.80
C TYR A 317 8.15 5.09 3.66
N MET A 318 7.71 4.41 4.74
CA MET A 318 7.42 2.97 4.77
C MET A 318 6.19 2.56 3.95
N ASN A 319 5.22 3.46 3.77
CA ASN A 319 3.95 3.15 3.09
C ASN A 319 4.11 3.22 1.56
N TRP A 320 5.09 2.46 1.03
CA TRP A 320 5.35 2.39 -0.40
C TRP A 320 4.51 1.33 -1.10
N LEU A 321 4.22 1.55 -2.38
CA LEU A 321 3.67 0.58 -3.31
C LEU A 321 4.80 0.02 -4.17
N VAL A 322 4.86 -1.30 -4.30
CA VAL A 322 5.75 -2.00 -5.24
C VAL A 322 4.93 -2.52 -6.41
N GLY A 323 5.34 -2.23 -7.64
CA GLY A 323 4.72 -2.76 -8.85
C GLY A 323 5.74 -3.31 -9.84
N ASN A 324 5.28 -3.76 -10.99
CA ASN A 324 6.12 -4.32 -12.03
C ASN A 324 7.10 -3.26 -12.59
N GLY A 325 8.30 -3.18 -12.05
CA GLY A 325 9.34 -2.25 -12.49
C GLY A 325 9.34 -0.88 -11.82
N PHE A 326 8.48 -0.63 -10.83
CA PHE A 326 8.45 0.64 -10.10
C PHE A 326 8.23 0.48 -8.60
N VAL A 327 8.58 1.52 -7.86
CA VAL A 327 8.18 1.74 -6.46
C VAL A 327 7.71 3.18 -6.31
N ILE A 328 6.59 3.40 -5.64
CA ILE A 328 6.08 4.74 -5.33
C ILE A 328 5.99 4.90 -3.82
N THR A 329 6.42 6.04 -3.28
CA THR A 329 6.23 6.38 -1.86
C THR A 329 5.76 7.83 -1.68
N THR A 330 5.31 8.14 -0.47
CA THR A 330 4.90 9.48 -0.06
C THR A 330 6.10 10.41 0.07
N GLY A 331 6.06 11.55 -0.59
CA GLY A 331 6.97 12.69 -0.41
C GLY A 331 6.38 13.73 0.54
N TYR A 332 7.26 14.31 1.33
CA TYR A 332 6.89 15.26 2.38
C TYR A 332 7.25 16.71 2.04
N GLY A 333 7.84 16.94 0.86
CA GLY A 333 8.22 18.26 0.38
C GLY A 333 9.55 18.79 0.93
N ASP A 334 10.32 17.96 1.64
CA ASP A 334 11.73 18.20 1.93
C ASP A 334 12.59 17.51 0.86
N GLU A 335 13.10 18.30 -0.09
CA GLU A 335 13.82 17.81 -1.27
C GLU A 335 15.03 16.93 -0.90
N ARG A 336 15.72 17.23 0.19
CA ARG A 336 16.85 16.44 0.67
C ARG A 336 16.40 15.09 1.20
N LEU A 337 15.41 15.07 2.09
CA LEU A 337 14.89 13.84 2.70
C LEU A 337 14.19 12.95 1.68
N ASP A 338 13.38 13.56 0.79
CA ASP A 338 12.69 12.85 -0.30
C ASP A 338 13.71 12.20 -1.25
N ASN A 339 14.83 12.87 -1.59
CA ASN A 339 15.89 12.28 -2.40
C ASN A 339 16.68 11.19 -1.65
N GLU A 340 16.98 11.36 -0.37
CA GLU A 340 17.64 10.33 0.45
C GLU A 340 16.75 9.08 0.58
N ALA A 341 15.46 9.24 0.79
CA ALA A 341 14.49 8.13 0.80
C ALA A 341 14.44 7.43 -0.57
N LYS A 342 14.42 8.19 -1.67
CA LYS A 342 14.49 7.65 -3.03
C LYS A 342 15.73 6.77 -3.22
N MET A 343 16.90 7.20 -2.76
CA MET A 343 18.13 6.41 -2.88
C MET A 343 18.05 5.12 -2.06
N ARG A 344 17.55 5.16 -0.81
CA ARG A 344 17.38 3.96 0.01
C ARG A 344 16.40 2.97 -0.63
N LEU A 345 15.26 3.44 -1.12
CA LEU A 345 14.30 2.58 -1.81
C LEU A 345 14.87 1.99 -3.11
N GLN A 346 15.74 2.73 -3.81
CA GLN A 346 16.46 2.20 -4.96
C GLN A 346 17.42 1.05 -4.58
N ASP A 347 18.03 1.12 -3.40
CA ASP A 347 18.88 0.04 -2.87
C ASP A 347 18.03 -1.16 -2.41
N TYR A 348 16.83 -0.91 -1.86
CA TYR A 348 15.91 -1.99 -1.44
C TYR A 348 15.30 -2.73 -2.64
N PHE A 349 15.04 -2.02 -3.73
CA PHE A 349 14.40 -2.56 -4.93
C PHE A 349 15.25 -2.30 -6.19
N PRO A 350 16.41 -2.94 -6.32
CA PRO A 350 17.29 -2.76 -7.47
C PRO A 350 16.56 -3.15 -8.77
N GLY A 351 16.69 -2.31 -9.80
CA GLY A 351 16.06 -2.53 -11.10
C GLY A 351 14.61 -2.02 -11.21
N ARG A 352 14.06 -1.39 -10.16
CA ARG A 352 12.80 -0.66 -10.23
C ARG A 352 13.03 0.84 -10.24
N ASP A 353 12.19 1.57 -10.97
CA ASP A 353 12.18 3.05 -10.91
C ASP A 353 11.48 3.53 -9.65
N VAL A 354 12.14 4.41 -8.88
CA VAL A 354 11.59 4.92 -7.62
C VAL A 354 11.02 6.32 -7.79
N TYR A 355 9.78 6.49 -7.36
CA TYR A 355 9.04 7.74 -7.40
C TYR A 355 8.65 8.17 -5.98
N VAL A 356 8.96 9.43 -5.65
CA VAL A 356 8.54 10.07 -4.40
C VAL A 356 7.53 11.16 -4.77
N LEU A 357 6.29 10.99 -4.37
CA LEU A 357 5.19 11.87 -4.78
C LEU A 357 4.65 12.70 -3.61
N PRO A 358 4.28 13.97 -3.84
CA PRO A 358 3.71 14.82 -2.80
C PRO A 358 2.33 14.31 -2.39
N MET A 359 2.25 13.55 -1.29
CA MET A 359 1.01 12.95 -0.78
C MET A 359 0.71 13.35 0.68
N LEU A 360 1.26 14.44 1.16
CA LEU A 360 1.16 14.83 2.57
C LEU A 360 -0.29 15.04 3.04
N LYS A 361 -1.21 15.48 2.17
CA LYS A 361 -2.64 15.60 2.51
C LYS A 361 -3.30 14.24 2.76
N SER A 362 -3.00 13.26 1.93
CA SER A 362 -3.45 11.88 2.12
C SER A 362 -2.84 11.29 3.39
N TRP A 363 -1.52 11.47 3.57
CA TRP A 363 -0.82 11.02 4.77
C TRP A 363 -1.45 11.56 6.06
N SER A 364 -1.80 12.85 6.08
CA SER A 364 -2.46 13.48 7.24
C SER A 364 -3.87 12.92 7.51
N ALA A 365 -4.50 12.32 6.51
CA ALA A 365 -5.79 11.65 6.66
C ALA A 365 -5.69 10.18 7.09
N GLY A 366 -4.50 9.57 7.00
CA GLY A 366 -4.28 8.22 7.53
C GLY A 366 -3.37 7.30 6.74
N GLY A 367 -2.92 7.68 5.52
CA GLY A 367 -2.05 6.80 4.75
C GLY A 367 -1.47 7.40 3.47
N GLY A 368 -0.50 6.69 2.91
CA GLY A 368 0.16 6.98 1.64
C GLY A 368 -0.40 6.16 0.46
N VAL A 369 0.41 6.02 -0.58
CA VAL A 369 0.01 5.32 -1.80
C VAL A 369 -0.36 3.85 -1.56
N HIS A 370 0.34 3.16 -0.65
CA HIS A 370 0.05 1.77 -0.34
C HIS A 370 -1.37 1.58 0.19
N CYS A 371 -1.81 2.41 1.12
CA CYS A 371 -3.15 2.37 1.69
C CYS A 371 -4.27 2.58 0.64
N HIS A 372 -3.98 3.27 -0.45
CA HIS A 372 -4.93 3.56 -1.53
C HIS A 372 -4.96 2.51 -2.64
N THR A 373 -4.03 1.57 -2.66
CA THR A 373 -3.86 0.62 -3.75
C THR A 373 -3.90 -0.82 -3.27
N ASN A 374 -4.26 -1.74 -4.16
CA ASN A 374 -4.23 -3.16 -3.90
C ASN A 374 -3.61 -3.88 -5.09
N ASP A 375 -2.64 -4.75 -4.82
CA ASP A 375 -1.92 -5.53 -5.82
C ASP A 375 -2.67 -6.83 -6.14
N GLN A 376 -2.90 -7.07 -7.43
CA GLN A 376 -3.39 -8.35 -7.93
C GLN A 376 -2.21 -9.15 -8.49
N PRO A 377 -1.85 -10.30 -7.92
CA PRO A 377 -0.77 -11.12 -8.43
C PRO A 377 -1.10 -11.69 -9.82
N ALA A 378 -0.06 -11.86 -10.64
CA ALA A 378 -0.21 -12.50 -11.93
C ALA A 378 -0.47 -14.01 -11.76
N GLN A 379 -1.37 -14.56 -12.59
CA GLN A 379 -1.55 -16.01 -12.69
C GLN A 379 -0.30 -16.61 -13.35
N LEU A 380 0.53 -17.30 -12.58
CA LEU A 380 1.69 -17.99 -13.16
C LEU A 380 1.20 -19.21 -13.98
N SER A 381 1.62 -19.28 -15.24
CA SER A 381 1.31 -20.46 -16.05
C SER A 381 2.04 -21.69 -15.53
N ALA A 382 1.39 -22.84 -15.50
CA ALA A 382 1.99 -24.11 -15.09
C ALA A 382 3.29 -24.46 -15.85
N ASP A 383 3.47 -23.89 -17.06
CA ASP A 383 4.67 -24.07 -17.89
C ASP A 383 5.88 -23.22 -17.44
N ALA A 384 5.65 -22.16 -16.64
CA ALA A 384 6.74 -21.32 -16.14
C ALA A 384 7.53 -22.02 -15.00
N SER A 385 6.95 -23.02 -14.36
CA SER A 385 7.61 -23.79 -13.28
C SER A 385 8.66 -24.79 -13.79
N LEU A 386 8.77 -25.02 -15.11
CA LEU A 386 9.66 -26.02 -15.73
C LEU A 386 10.73 -25.41 -16.67
N SER A 387 10.77 -24.10 -16.87
CA SER A 387 11.87 -23.50 -17.61
C SER A 387 13.11 -23.41 -16.71
N ASP A 388 13.90 -24.46 -16.81
CA ASP A 388 15.31 -24.58 -16.46
C ASP A 388 16.05 -23.25 -16.46
N GLY A 389 16.83 -23.01 -15.37
CA GLY A 389 17.70 -21.85 -15.20
C GLY A 389 18.70 -21.65 -16.34
N ARG A 390 18.23 -21.07 -17.43
CA ARG A 390 19.03 -20.47 -18.49
C ARG A 390 18.28 -19.29 -19.08
N PHE A 391 18.47 -18.15 -18.43
CA PHE A 391 18.48 -16.86 -19.15
C PHE A 391 19.38 -15.91 -18.38
#